data_fba1da5d8ae71fc551dcb902fc64f012
#
_entry.id   fba1da5d8ae71fc551dcb902fc64f012
#
_cell.length_a   1.000
_cell.length_b   1.000
_cell.length_c   1.000
_cell.angle_alpha   90.00
_cell.angle_beta   90.00
_cell.angle_gamma   90.00
#
_symmetry.space_group_name_H-M   'P 1'
#
loop_
_entity.id
_entity.type
_entity.pdbx_description
1 polymer ?
#
loop_
_entity_poly.entity_id
_entity_poly.type
_entity_poly.pdbx_seq_one_letter_code
_entity_poly.pdbx_strand_id
1 'polypeptide(L)'
;MPMIFKEMPAGTLFSIIFFVAVLFAGITSLINLYETPVELMQQKFKLSRKVALAVVLGLGLAVGLVVEDGNVLGTWMDVISIYIIPLGALLAGVMFFWVAGKDFVLDEVSKGRLKRVGDSYAIQGKYIYCGLTLIVYILGIFYGGIG
;
A
#
# COMPACT_ATOMS: atom_id res chain seq x y z
N MET A 1 -3.89 -11.27 22.74
CA MET A 1 -4.82 -10.13 22.85
C MET A 1 -6.05 -10.43 23.72
N PRO A 2 -6.87 -11.49 23.51
CA PRO A 2 -8.06 -11.71 24.36
C PRO A 2 -7.77 -11.89 25.85
N MET A 3 -6.62 -12.44 26.20
CA MET A 3 -6.25 -12.64 27.62
C MET A 3 -6.02 -11.34 28.39
N ILE A 4 -5.50 -10.30 27.74
CA ILE A 4 -5.23 -9.01 28.37
C ILE A 4 -6.52 -8.33 28.86
N PHE A 5 -7.59 -8.46 28.07
CA PHE A 5 -8.88 -7.87 28.43
C PHE A 5 -9.58 -8.55 29.60
N LYS A 6 -9.22 -9.82 29.94
CA LYS A 6 -9.80 -10.54 31.09
C LYS A 6 -9.34 -9.98 32.44
N GLU A 7 -8.16 -9.38 32.48
CA GLU A 7 -7.57 -8.84 33.71
C GLU A 7 -7.91 -7.36 33.96
N MET A 8 -8.58 -6.70 32.97
CA MET A 8 -8.93 -5.29 33.09
C MET A 8 -10.35 -5.10 33.66
N PRO A 9 -10.57 -4.07 34.51
CA PRO A 9 -11.92 -3.67 34.89
C PRO A 9 -12.68 -3.22 33.64
N ALA A 10 -13.91 -3.73 33.43
CA ALA A 10 -14.71 -3.54 32.21
C ALA A 10 -14.08 -4.12 30.93
N GLY A 11 -13.23 -5.14 31.02
CA GLY A 11 -12.51 -5.74 29.89
C GLY A 11 -13.38 -6.21 28.73
N THR A 12 -14.61 -6.68 29.03
CA THR A 12 -15.58 -7.05 27.99
C THR A 12 -15.98 -5.85 27.11
N LEU A 13 -16.24 -4.70 27.71
CA LEU A 13 -16.60 -3.49 26.96
C LEU A 13 -15.42 -3.03 26.09
N PHE A 14 -14.22 -2.98 26.67
CA PHE A 14 -13.02 -2.60 25.91
C PHE A 14 -12.70 -3.58 24.77
N SER A 15 -12.92 -4.88 24.97
CA SER A 15 -12.71 -5.87 23.90
C SER A 15 -13.69 -5.69 22.76
N ILE A 16 -14.96 -5.42 23.04
CA ILE A 16 -15.98 -5.18 22.00
C ILE A 16 -15.59 -3.93 21.18
N ILE A 17 -15.28 -2.82 21.86
CA ILE A 17 -14.88 -1.57 21.18
C ILE A 17 -13.63 -1.81 20.32
N PHE A 18 -12.63 -2.50 20.85
CA PHE A 18 -11.40 -2.81 20.13
C PHE A 18 -11.67 -3.65 18.88
N PHE A 19 -12.41 -4.75 18.98
CA PHE A 19 -12.69 -5.61 17.82
C PHE A 19 -13.58 -4.93 16.79
N VAL A 20 -14.53 -4.10 17.21
CA VAL A 20 -15.31 -3.26 16.29
C VAL A 20 -14.44 -2.26 15.57
N ALA A 21 -13.54 -1.59 16.28
CA ALA A 21 -12.59 -0.66 15.67
C ALA A 21 -11.66 -1.36 14.66
N VAL A 22 -11.13 -2.54 15.00
CA VAL A 22 -10.31 -3.36 14.10
C VAL A 22 -11.10 -3.80 12.86
N LEU A 23 -12.36 -4.19 13.03
CA LEU A 23 -13.25 -4.55 11.92
C LEU A 23 -13.42 -3.36 10.95
N PHE A 24 -13.74 -2.17 11.47
CA PHE A 24 -13.88 -0.98 10.62
C PHE A 24 -12.57 -0.57 9.96
N ALA A 25 -11.45 -0.65 10.67
CA ALA A 25 -10.12 -0.40 10.10
C ALA A 25 -9.81 -1.38 8.95
N GLY A 26 -10.12 -2.66 9.12
CA GLY A 26 -9.98 -3.67 8.07
C GLY A 26 -10.84 -3.38 6.85
N ILE A 27 -12.13 -3.09 7.06
CA ILE A 27 -13.06 -2.79 5.97
C ILE A 27 -12.62 -1.55 5.18
N THR A 28 -12.25 -0.47 5.86
CA THR A 28 -11.81 0.76 5.19
C THR A 28 -10.51 0.56 4.41
N SER A 29 -9.57 -0.22 4.93
CA SER A 29 -8.35 -0.59 4.22
C SER A 29 -8.63 -1.42 2.97
N LEU A 30 -9.54 -2.41 3.08
CA LEU A 30 -9.96 -3.23 1.94
C LEU A 30 -10.62 -2.40 0.84
N ILE A 31 -11.50 -1.46 1.19
CA ILE A 31 -12.15 -0.57 0.21
C ILE A 31 -11.09 0.19 -0.60
N ASN A 32 -10.10 0.79 0.06
CA ASN A 32 -9.04 1.52 -0.61
C ASN A 32 -8.16 0.62 -1.51
N LEU A 33 -7.84 -0.60 -1.05
CA LEU A 33 -7.06 -1.56 -1.84
C LEU A 33 -7.82 -2.04 -3.08
N TYR A 34 -9.14 -2.23 -2.99
CA TYR A 34 -9.95 -2.66 -4.12
C TYR A 34 -10.24 -1.53 -5.13
N GLU A 35 -10.28 -0.27 -4.69
CA GLU A 35 -10.59 0.86 -5.56
C GLU A 35 -9.55 1.00 -6.70
N THR A 36 -8.26 0.87 -6.38
CA THR A 36 -7.17 0.99 -7.37
C THR A 36 -7.30 -0.01 -8.55
N PRO A 37 -7.42 -1.33 -8.34
CA PRO A 37 -7.62 -2.26 -9.45
C PRO A 37 -8.97 -2.09 -10.15
N VAL A 38 -10.02 -1.66 -9.44
CA VAL A 38 -11.32 -1.36 -10.05
C VAL A 38 -11.22 -0.18 -11.00
N GLU A 39 -10.57 0.92 -10.60
CA GLU A 39 -10.30 2.07 -11.47
C GLU A 39 -9.45 1.70 -12.67
N LEU A 40 -8.40 0.89 -12.48
CA LEU A 40 -7.57 0.39 -13.58
C LEU A 40 -8.38 -0.38 -14.62
N MET A 41 -9.29 -1.26 -14.15
CA MET A 41 -10.19 -2.02 -15.02
C MET A 41 -11.15 -1.11 -15.79
N GLN A 42 -11.70 -0.09 -15.15
CA GLN A 42 -12.56 0.89 -15.81
C GLN A 42 -11.80 1.69 -16.88
N GLN A 43 -10.61 2.17 -16.56
CA GLN A 43 -9.82 3.01 -17.48
C GLN A 43 -9.27 2.21 -18.66
N LYS A 44 -8.70 1.03 -18.41
CA LYS A 44 -8.02 0.24 -19.43
C LYS A 44 -8.95 -0.59 -20.29
N PHE A 45 -9.96 -1.20 -19.68
CA PHE A 45 -10.91 -2.09 -20.37
C PHE A 45 -12.28 -1.45 -20.61
N LYS A 46 -12.47 -0.18 -20.21
CA LYS A 46 -13.74 0.56 -20.35
C LYS A 46 -14.96 -0.18 -19.77
N LEU A 47 -14.72 -0.97 -18.73
CA LEU A 47 -15.77 -1.73 -18.05
C LEU A 47 -16.62 -0.81 -17.18
N SER A 48 -17.89 -1.16 -17.01
CA SER A 48 -18.73 -0.46 -16.04
C SER A 48 -18.24 -0.78 -14.60
N ARG A 49 -18.42 0.16 -13.66
CA ARG A 49 -17.96 0.01 -12.27
C ARG A 49 -18.45 -1.29 -11.62
N LYS A 50 -19.70 -1.69 -11.87
CA LYS A 50 -20.28 -2.91 -11.32
C LYS A 50 -19.57 -4.18 -11.82
N VAL A 51 -19.25 -4.23 -13.12
CA VAL A 51 -18.53 -5.36 -13.71
C VAL A 51 -17.09 -5.40 -13.24
N ALA A 52 -16.40 -4.25 -13.23
CA ALA A 52 -15.05 -4.16 -12.72
C ALA A 52 -14.94 -4.62 -11.25
N LEU A 53 -15.87 -4.17 -10.41
CA LEU A 53 -15.95 -4.60 -9.01
C LEU A 53 -16.20 -6.11 -8.88
N ALA A 54 -17.15 -6.67 -9.64
CA ALA A 54 -17.44 -8.10 -9.62
C ALA A 54 -16.23 -8.95 -10.03
N VAL A 55 -15.49 -8.52 -11.06
CA VAL A 55 -14.28 -9.21 -11.53
C VAL A 55 -13.18 -9.15 -10.46
N VAL A 56 -12.91 -7.97 -9.91
CA VAL A 56 -11.85 -7.79 -8.90
C VAL A 56 -12.18 -8.55 -7.61
N LEU A 57 -13.44 -8.50 -7.15
CA LEU A 57 -13.89 -9.28 -5.99
C LEU A 57 -13.81 -10.79 -6.25
N GLY A 58 -14.25 -11.25 -7.43
CA GLY A 58 -14.18 -12.66 -7.80
C GLY A 58 -12.74 -13.19 -7.82
N LEU A 59 -11.81 -12.43 -8.40
CA LEU A 59 -10.38 -12.74 -8.38
C LEU A 59 -9.83 -12.74 -6.95
N GLY A 60 -10.19 -11.73 -6.15
CA GLY A 60 -9.77 -11.64 -4.76
C GLY A 60 -10.25 -12.81 -3.91
N LEU A 61 -11.50 -13.25 -4.09
CA LEU A 61 -12.04 -14.44 -3.43
C LEU A 61 -11.33 -15.71 -3.89
N ALA A 62 -11.11 -15.89 -5.19
CA ALA A 62 -10.42 -17.06 -5.72
C ALA A 62 -8.98 -17.18 -5.17
N VAL A 63 -8.24 -16.07 -5.16
CA VAL A 63 -6.89 -16.02 -4.57
C VAL A 63 -6.97 -16.24 -3.06
N GLY A 64 -7.93 -15.63 -2.37
CA GLY A 64 -8.14 -15.79 -0.93
C GLY A 64 -8.35 -17.23 -0.51
N LEU A 65 -9.14 -18.01 -1.27
CA LEU A 65 -9.35 -19.43 -1.02
C LEU A 65 -8.07 -20.28 -1.20
N VAL A 66 -7.20 -19.89 -2.14
CA VAL A 66 -5.91 -20.58 -2.36
C VAL A 66 -4.91 -20.24 -1.26
N VAL A 67 -4.98 -19.03 -0.71
CA VAL A 67 -4.03 -18.48 0.27
C VAL A 67 -4.54 -18.65 1.72
N GLU A 68 -5.65 -19.39 1.92
CA GLU A 68 -6.22 -19.64 3.25
C GLU A 68 -5.26 -20.41 4.19
N ASP A 69 -4.37 -21.26 3.64
CA ASP A 69 -3.33 -21.93 4.42
C ASP A 69 -2.31 -20.90 4.95
N GLY A 70 -2.10 -20.88 6.27
CA GLY A 70 -1.22 -19.95 6.94
C GLY A 70 0.24 -19.97 6.43
N ASN A 71 0.72 -21.12 5.97
CA ASN A 71 2.07 -21.23 5.38
C ASN A 71 2.13 -20.56 4.00
N VAL A 72 1.09 -20.75 3.19
CA VAL A 72 0.97 -20.11 1.88
C VAL A 72 0.82 -18.61 2.05
N LEU A 73 -0.03 -18.17 2.99
CA LEU A 73 -0.22 -16.76 3.32
C LEU A 73 1.09 -16.10 3.75
N GLY A 74 1.87 -16.74 4.63
CA GLY A 74 3.18 -16.23 5.06
C GLY A 74 4.12 -16.04 3.89
N THR A 75 4.28 -17.04 3.04
CA THR A 75 5.14 -16.96 1.85
C THR A 75 4.68 -15.85 0.88
N TRP A 76 3.36 -15.71 0.66
CA TRP A 76 2.81 -14.62 -0.16
C TRP A 76 3.09 -13.25 0.42
N MET A 77 2.90 -13.08 1.72
CA MET A 77 3.20 -11.83 2.42
C MET A 77 4.68 -11.47 2.30
N ASP A 78 5.59 -12.43 2.45
CA ASP A 78 7.03 -12.21 2.30
C ASP A 78 7.37 -11.78 0.87
N VAL A 79 6.86 -12.47 -0.14
CA VAL A 79 7.09 -12.11 -1.55
C VAL A 79 6.57 -10.69 -1.85
N ILE A 80 5.38 -10.37 -1.40
CA ILE A 80 4.80 -9.05 -1.66
C ILE A 80 5.58 -7.95 -0.92
N SER A 81 5.88 -8.16 0.36
CA SER A 81 6.52 -7.15 1.21
C SER A 81 7.99 -6.93 0.88
N ILE A 82 8.71 -7.99 0.52
CA ILE A 82 10.17 -7.93 0.28
C ILE A 82 10.46 -7.50 -1.17
N TYR A 83 9.69 -7.98 -2.14
CA TYR A 83 10.00 -7.77 -3.56
C TYR A 83 9.06 -6.77 -4.23
N ILE A 84 7.74 -6.95 -4.11
CA ILE A 84 6.78 -6.21 -4.93
C ILE A 84 6.61 -4.77 -4.43
N ILE A 85 6.40 -4.58 -3.13
CA ILE A 85 6.14 -3.24 -2.57
C ILE A 85 7.34 -2.30 -2.73
N PRO A 86 8.58 -2.70 -2.35
CA PRO A 86 9.73 -1.82 -2.51
C PRO A 86 10.07 -1.55 -3.98
N LEU A 87 9.88 -2.54 -4.86
CA LEU A 87 10.04 -2.36 -6.30
C LEU A 87 9.03 -1.34 -6.84
N GLY A 88 7.76 -1.45 -6.43
CA GLY A 88 6.72 -0.49 -6.79
C GLY A 88 7.04 0.93 -6.31
N ALA A 89 7.52 1.08 -5.08
CA ALA A 89 7.94 2.37 -4.53
C ALA A 89 9.13 2.96 -5.30
N LEU A 90 10.12 2.13 -5.66
CA LEU A 90 11.27 2.55 -6.46
C LEU A 90 10.83 3.01 -7.86
N LEU A 91 10.01 2.22 -8.55
CA LEU A 91 9.51 2.56 -9.88
C LEU A 91 8.66 3.84 -9.85
N ALA A 92 7.79 4.02 -8.86
CA ALA A 92 7.01 5.23 -8.68
C ALA A 92 7.92 6.45 -8.47
N GLY A 93 8.96 6.34 -7.65
CA GLY A 93 9.94 7.39 -7.44
C GLY A 93 10.72 7.72 -8.70
N VAL A 94 11.17 6.72 -9.45
CA VAL A 94 11.86 6.92 -10.73
C VAL A 94 10.93 7.60 -11.74
N MET A 95 9.71 7.14 -11.90
CA MET A 95 8.72 7.76 -12.79
C MET A 95 8.46 9.21 -12.43
N PHE A 96 8.27 9.51 -11.14
CA PHE A 96 7.94 10.84 -10.68
C PHE A 96 9.13 11.82 -10.76
N PHE A 97 10.33 11.43 -10.28
CA PHE A 97 11.45 12.34 -10.17
C PHE A 97 12.39 12.36 -11.38
N TRP A 98 12.42 11.29 -12.19
CA TRP A 98 13.31 11.18 -13.35
C TRP A 98 12.59 11.34 -14.68
N VAL A 99 11.41 10.71 -14.84
CA VAL A 99 10.67 10.69 -16.11
C VAL A 99 9.76 11.91 -16.25
N ALA A 100 8.99 12.24 -15.21
CA ALA A 100 8.05 13.37 -15.26
C ALA A 100 8.77 14.74 -15.32
N GLY A 101 10.01 14.81 -14.85
CA GLY A 101 10.83 16.01 -14.91
C GLY A 101 10.60 16.99 -13.75
N LYS A 102 11.62 17.83 -13.51
CA LYS A 102 11.68 18.73 -12.34
C LYS A 102 10.50 19.70 -12.28
N ASP A 103 10.18 20.33 -13.42
CA ASP A 103 9.14 21.38 -13.46
C ASP A 103 7.76 20.79 -13.15
N PHE A 104 7.44 19.61 -13.69
CA PHE A 104 6.21 18.89 -13.39
C PHE A 104 6.12 18.56 -11.89
N VAL A 105 7.19 18.02 -11.30
CA VAL A 105 7.24 17.68 -9.88
C VAL A 105 7.01 18.90 -8.99
N LEU A 106 7.69 20.02 -9.29
CA LEU A 106 7.56 21.25 -8.52
C LEU A 106 6.16 21.88 -8.65
N ASP A 107 5.57 21.83 -9.82
CA ASP A 107 4.23 22.33 -10.05
C ASP A 107 3.18 21.47 -9.33
N GLU A 108 3.29 20.15 -9.44
CA GLU A 108 2.35 19.21 -8.82
C GLU A 108 2.37 19.29 -7.29
N VAL A 109 3.55 19.30 -6.69
CA VAL A 109 3.73 19.40 -5.24
C VAL A 109 3.38 20.79 -4.69
N SER A 110 3.43 21.83 -5.54
CA SER A 110 3.06 23.18 -5.15
C SER A 110 1.55 23.45 -5.24
N LYS A 111 0.76 22.56 -5.85
CA LYS A 111 -0.69 22.71 -5.92
C LYS A 111 -1.31 22.79 -4.51
N GLY A 112 -2.11 23.83 -4.30
CA GLY A 112 -2.74 24.08 -3.00
C GLY A 112 -1.86 24.74 -1.94
N ARG A 113 -0.60 25.11 -2.26
CA ARG A 113 0.31 25.83 -1.36
C ARG A 113 0.35 27.33 -1.66
N LEU A 114 0.49 28.14 -0.61
CA LEU A 114 0.70 29.59 -0.74
C LEU A 114 2.09 29.95 -1.31
N LYS A 115 3.07 29.07 -1.15
CA LYS A 115 4.46 29.29 -1.62
C LYS A 115 4.95 28.06 -2.40
N ARG A 116 5.53 28.30 -3.58
CA ARG A 116 6.10 27.25 -4.43
C ARG A 116 7.24 26.52 -3.70
N VAL A 117 7.32 25.22 -3.90
CA VAL A 117 8.39 24.39 -3.34
C VAL A 117 9.70 24.66 -4.06
N GLY A 118 10.79 24.76 -3.30
CA GLY A 118 12.11 25.05 -3.89
C GLY A 118 12.69 23.86 -4.65
N ASP A 119 13.66 24.13 -5.49
CA ASP A 119 14.38 23.16 -6.32
C ASP A 119 15.03 22.02 -5.53
N SER A 120 15.40 22.29 -4.29
CA SER A 120 15.97 21.29 -3.37
C SER A 120 15.07 20.07 -3.17
N TYR A 121 13.76 20.24 -3.23
CA TYR A 121 12.81 19.13 -3.08
C TYR A 121 12.94 18.09 -4.21
N ALA A 122 13.00 18.56 -5.46
CA ALA A 122 13.17 17.68 -6.61
C ALA A 122 14.51 16.96 -6.60
N ILE A 123 15.59 17.65 -6.16
CA ILE A 123 16.92 17.04 -6.02
C ILE A 123 16.93 15.98 -4.92
N GLN A 124 16.35 16.28 -3.75
CA GLN A 124 16.23 15.32 -2.65
C GLN A 124 15.42 14.10 -3.05
N GLY A 125 14.27 14.28 -3.70
CA GLY A 125 13.46 13.18 -4.21
C GLY A 125 14.22 12.33 -5.24
N LYS A 126 14.94 12.98 -6.15
CA LYS A 126 15.68 12.28 -7.20
C LYS A 126 16.83 11.42 -6.68
N TYR A 127 17.60 11.92 -5.73
CA TYR A 127 18.82 11.24 -5.26
C TYR A 127 18.63 10.57 -3.91
N ILE A 128 18.03 11.24 -2.92
CA ILE A 128 17.90 10.67 -1.57
C ILE A 128 16.79 9.63 -1.54
N TYR A 129 15.60 9.97 -2.02
CA TYR A 129 14.48 9.02 -2.01
C TYR A 129 14.77 7.80 -2.88
N CYS A 130 15.13 7.98 -4.15
CA CYS A 130 15.41 6.86 -5.05
C CYS A 130 16.64 6.05 -4.60
N GLY A 131 17.67 6.71 -4.07
CA GLY A 131 18.86 6.05 -3.53
C GLY A 131 18.57 5.22 -2.30
N LEU A 132 17.85 5.79 -1.31
CA LEU A 132 17.44 5.05 -0.11
C LEU A 132 16.50 3.89 -0.45
N THR A 133 15.51 4.10 -1.31
CA THR A 133 14.59 3.04 -1.72
C THR A 133 15.32 1.90 -2.43
N LEU A 134 16.31 2.21 -3.27
CA LEU A 134 17.15 1.20 -3.91
C LEU A 134 17.98 0.41 -2.89
N ILE A 135 18.60 1.10 -1.93
CA ILE A 135 19.40 0.46 -0.87
C ILE A 135 18.49 -0.45 -0.03
N VAL A 136 17.34 0.03 0.42
CA VAL A 136 16.36 -0.75 1.20
C VAL A 136 15.89 -1.97 0.41
N TYR A 137 15.63 -1.82 -0.88
CA TYR A 137 15.23 -2.93 -1.76
C TYR A 137 16.32 -4.00 -1.85
N ILE A 138 17.57 -3.61 -2.11
CA ILE A 138 18.71 -4.54 -2.18
C ILE A 138 18.91 -5.24 -0.83
N LEU A 139 18.92 -4.49 0.27
CA LEU A 139 19.07 -5.07 1.62
C LEU A 139 17.90 -6.02 1.95
N GLY A 140 16.67 -5.67 1.59
CA GLY A 140 15.50 -6.52 1.75
C GLY A 140 15.67 -7.88 1.08
N ILE A 141 16.22 -7.91 -0.13
CA ILE A 141 16.50 -9.15 -0.86
C ILE A 141 17.58 -9.99 -0.15
N PHE A 142 18.66 -9.35 0.32
CA PHE A 142 19.77 -10.08 0.96
C PHE A 142 19.45 -10.61 2.36
N TYR A 143 18.68 -9.85 3.13
CA TYR A 143 18.34 -10.22 4.51
C TYR A 143 16.99 -10.93 4.66
N GLY A 144 16.26 -11.14 3.57
CA GLY A 144 14.95 -11.80 3.60
C GLY A 144 13.86 -10.95 4.28
N GLY A 145 14.01 -9.62 4.24
CA GLY A 145 13.11 -8.67 4.87
C GLY A 145 13.80 -7.82 5.95
N ILE A 146 13.26 -6.62 6.18
CA ILE A 146 13.69 -5.71 7.25
C ILE A 146 12.54 -5.68 8.27
N GLY A 147 12.37 -6.74 9.06
CA GLY A 147 11.32 -6.84 10.07
C GLY A 147 11.61 -7.98 11.01
#